data_4ec13594e51bac8d7054a481769e5b54
#
_entry.id   4ec13594e51bac8d7054a481769e5b54
#
_cell.length_a   1.000
_cell.length_b   1.000
_cell.length_c   1.000
_cell.angle_alpha   90.00
_cell.angle_beta   90.00
_cell.angle_gamma   90.00
#
_symmetry.space_group_name_H-M   'P 1'
#
loop_
_entity.id
_entity.type
_entity.pdbx_description
1 polymer ?
#
loop_
_entity_poly.entity_id
_entity_poly.type
_entity_poly.pdbx_seq_one_letter_code
_entity_poly.pdbx_strand_id
1 'polypeptide(L)'
;MPDLTHIHPMLVHFPIALLIVGFLSETIGLITKKEFFSTAGFYLLLLGTAGVGAAYLSGDNAGDGITEVGALKLALETHEGAAELTLWLAGVAAVSRIAVVFLKKYSGMYKAVAYVLFLFAVLSVGRTGFYGGELVYKHAAGVQLDLGFGSIPSDSTTTETESEKEDND
;
A
#
# COMPACT_ATOMS: atom_id res chain seq x y z
N MET A 1 -12.56 -17.17 8.71
CA MET A 1 -11.46 -16.34 9.22
C MET A 1 -11.90 -14.89 9.06
N PRO A 2 -11.54 -13.95 9.94
CA PRO A 2 -11.88 -12.57 9.69
C PRO A 2 -11.27 -12.13 8.36
N ASP A 3 -12.04 -11.41 7.57
CA ASP A 3 -11.61 -10.87 6.29
C ASP A 3 -10.54 -9.79 6.53
N LEU A 4 -9.30 -10.11 6.26
CA LEU A 4 -8.14 -9.23 6.47
C LEU A 4 -7.90 -8.26 5.31
N THR A 5 -8.69 -8.35 4.24
CA THR A 5 -8.56 -7.49 3.05
C THR A 5 -8.75 -6.01 3.36
N HIS A 6 -9.55 -5.70 4.39
CA HIS A 6 -9.78 -4.33 4.85
C HIS A 6 -8.62 -3.75 5.68
N ILE A 7 -7.71 -4.59 6.19
CA ILE A 7 -6.61 -4.12 7.05
C ILE A 7 -5.54 -3.39 6.23
N HIS A 8 -5.25 -3.86 5.03
CA HIS A 8 -4.21 -3.26 4.19
C HIS A 8 -4.46 -1.76 3.91
N PRO A 9 -5.65 -1.32 3.43
CA PRO A 9 -5.92 0.11 3.20
C PRO A 9 -5.80 0.98 4.47
N MET A 10 -6.09 0.44 5.63
CA MET A 10 -5.92 1.15 6.91
C MET A 10 -4.44 1.26 7.29
N LEU A 11 -3.69 0.17 7.08
CA LEU A 11 -2.30 0.06 7.52
C LEU A 11 -1.37 0.96 6.69
N VAL A 12 -1.59 1.11 5.37
CA VAL A 12 -0.71 1.86 4.46
C VAL A 12 -0.60 3.34 4.80
N HIS A 13 -1.61 3.95 5.40
CA HIS A 13 -1.60 5.37 5.75
C HIS A 13 -0.54 5.68 6.81
N PHE A 14 -0.27 4.72 7.69
CA PHE A 14 0.68 4.90 8.79
C PHE A 14 2.12 5.10 8.28
N PRO A 15 2.72 4.18 7.50
CA PRO A 15 4.07 4.37 6.97
C PRO A 15 4.18 5.57 6.03
N ILE A 16 3.16 5.87 5.23
CA ILE A 16 3.15 7.07 4.38
C ILE A 16 3.33 8.33 5.24
N ALA A 17 2.51 8.49 6.26
CA ALA A 17 2.58 9.64 7.15
C ALA A 17 3.92 9.73 7.88
N LEU A 18 4.41 8.60 8.43
CA LEU A 18 5.66 8.54 9.18
C LEU A 18 6.88 8.89 8.32
N LEU A 19 6.96 8.36 7.10
CA LEU A 19 8.09 8.65 6.22
C LEU A 19 8.07 10.10 5.74
N ILE A 20 6.92 10.65 5.37
CA ILE A 20 6.80 12.05 4.96
C ILE A 20 7.15 12.99 6.11
N VAL A 21 6.53 12.81 7.28
CA VAL A 21 6.80 13.67 8.45
C VAL A 21 8.24 13.49 8.94
N GLY A 22 8.77 12.27 8.88
CA GLY A 22 10.17 11.97 9.20
C GLY A 22 11.14 12.71 8.30
N PHE A 23 10.91 12.71 6.99
CA PHE A 23 11.71 13.43 6.02
C PHE A 23 11.63 14.95 6.20
N LEU A 24 10.43 15.49 6.45
CA LEU A 24 10.25 16.91 6.77
C LEU A 24 10.99 17.28 8.05
N SER A 25 10.92 16.44 9.08
CA SER A 25 11.66 16.63 10.31
C SER A 25 13.18 16.64 10.08
N GLU A 26 13.72 15.67 9.32
CA GLU A 26 15.13 15.65 8.96
C GLU A 26 15.54 16.91 8.19
N THR A 27 14.71 17.36 7.25
CA THR A 27 14.93 18.60 6.47
C THR A 27 15.00 19.83 7.39
N ILE A 28 14.05 19.95 8.35
CA ILE A 28 14.07 21.03 9.35
C ILE A 28 15.33 20.93 10.22
N GLY A 29 15.73 19.72 10.60
CA GLY A 29 16.95 19.48 11.35
C GLY A 29 18.21 19.93 10.61
N LEU A 30 18.27 19.71 9.28
CA LEU A 30 19.36 20.16 8.41
C LEU A 30 19.46 21.69 8.35
N ILE A 31 18.31 22.36 8.19
CA ILE A 31 18.23 23.82 8.03
C ILE A 31 18.49 24.53 9.37
N THR A 32 17.85 24.06 10.44
CA THR A 32 17.91 24.73 11.76
C THR A 32 19.10 24.29 12.59
N LYS A 33 19.78 23.21 12.22
CA LYS A 33 20.86 22.55 12.96
C LYS A 33 20.43 22.08 14.37
N LYS A 34 19.14 21.90 14.59
CA LYS A 34 18.59 21.40 15.85
C LYS A 34 18.55 19.87 15.84
N GLU A 35 19.28 19.23 16.73
CA GLU A 35 19.39 17.76 16.85
C GLU A 35 18.04 17.10 17.09
N PHE A 36 17.12 17.74 17.77
CA PHE A 36 15.78 17.23 18.04
C PHE A 36 15.08 16.76 16.74
N PHE A 37 15.08 17.60 15.71
CA PHE A 37 14.42 17.28 14.45
C PHE A 37 15.11 16.15 13.68
N SER A 38 16.45 16.12 13.70
CA SER A 38 17.20 15.03 13.06
C SER A 38 17.03 13.70 13.78
N THR A 39 16.89 13.73 15.10
CA THR A 39 16.61 12.56 15.93
C THR A 39 15.18 12.07 15.71
N ALA A 40 14.21 12.98 15.67
CA ALA A 40 12.82 12.65 15.35
C ALA A 40 12.70 12.04 13.93
N GLY A 41 13.37 12.65 12.93
CA GLY A 41 13.45 12.11 11.57
C GLY A 41 13.99 10.69 11.52
N PHE A 42 15.02 10.41 12.32
CA PHE A 42 15.59 9.05 12.43
C PHE A 42 14.58 8.02 12.96
N TYR A 43 13.91 8.31 14.08
CA TYR A 43 12.92 7.38 14.65
C TYR A 43 11.70 7.20 13.72
N LEU A 44 11.25 8.29 13.10
CA LEU A 44 10.14 8.23 12.16
C LEU A 44 10.48 7.44 10.91
N LEU A 45 11.73 7.51 10.41
CA LEU A 45 12.22 6.65 9.34
C LEU A 45 12.18 5.17 9.75
N LEU A 46 12.66 4.82 10.94
CA LEU A 46 12.65 3.42 11.41
C LEU A 46 11.24 2.86 11.55
N LEU A 47 10.35 3.61 12.21
CA LEU A 47 8.95 3.22 12.38
C LEU A 47 8.21 3.16 11.05
N GLY A 48 8.46 4.15 10.17
CA GLY A 48 7.90 4.17 8.82
C GLY A 48 8.36 2.98 8.00
N THR A 49 9.65 2.62 8.06
CA THR A 49 10.19 1.44 7.36
C THR A 49 9.58 0.14 7.88
N ALA A 50 9.43 -0.01 9.20
CA ALA A 50 8.72 -1.15 9.78
C ALA A 50 7.26 -1.22 9.33
N GLY A 51 6.60 -0.05 9.26
CA GLY A 51 5.25 0.07 8.71
C GLY A 51 5.14 -0.28 7.24
N VAL A 52 6.14 0.08 6.40
CA VAL A 52 6.22 -0.35 4.99
C VAL A 52 6.29 -1.88 4.89
N GLY A 53 7.11 -2.51 5.73
CA GLY A 53 7.18 -3.98 5.79
C GLY A 53 5.84 -4.63 6.14
N ALA A 54 5.15 -4.11 7.16
CA ALA A 54 3.84 -4.60 7.54
C ALA A 54 2.78 -4.36 6.44
N ALA A 55 2.81 -3.19 5.78
CA ALA A 55 1.93 -2.86 4.67
C ALA A 55 2.18 -3.79 3.46
N TYR A 56 3.44 -4.08 3.13
CA TYR A 56 3.80 -5.00 2.06
C TYR A 56 3.24 -6.39 2.32
N LEU A 57 3.48 -6.97 3.51
CA LEU A 57 2.97 -8.28 3.89
C LEU A 57 1.42 -8.35 3.92
N SER A 58 0.75 -7.27 4.31
CA SER A 58 -0.71 -7.21 4.28
C SER A 58 -1.26 -7.06 2.88
N GLY A 59 -0.53 -6.39 1.96
CA GLY A 59 -0.89 -6.20 0.56
C GLY A 59 -0.84 -7.51 -0.22
N ASP A 60 0.20 -8.31 -0.03
CA ASP A 60 0.36 -9.63 -0.61
C ASP A 60 -0.86 -10.51 -0.30
N ASN A 61 -1.25 -10.60 0.98
CA ASN A 61 -2.45 -11.34 1.39
C ASN A 61 -3.78 -10.76 0.85
N ALA A 62 -3.85 -9.44 0.60
CA ALA A 62 -5.06 -8.82 0.07
C ALA A 62 -5.18 -9.03 -1.45
N GLY A 63 -4.06 -9.09 -2.17
CA GLY A 63 -4.00 -9.37 -3.61
C GLY A 63 -4.51 -10.76 -3.96
N ASP A 64 -4.19 -11.78 -3.17
CA ASP A 64 -4.61 -13.17 -3.37
C ASP A 64 -6.14 -13.36 -3.46
N GLY A 65 -6.92 -12.42 -2.92
CA GLY A 65 -8.39 -12.44 -2.95
C GLY A 65 -9.03 -11.76 -4.17
N ILE A 66 -8.24 -11.12 -5.03
CA ILE A 66 -8.75 -10.36 -6.17
C ILE A 66 -8.73 -11.22 -7.44
N THR A 67 -9.89 -11.31 -8.13
CA THR A 67 -9.95 -11.96 -9.44
C THR A 67 -9.21 -11.11 -10.48
N GLU A 68 -7.97 -11.48 -10.77
CA GLU A 68 -7.08 -10.75 -11.64
C GLU A 68 -7.43 -10.96 -13.12
N VAL A 69 -8.17 -10.01 -13.74
CA VAL A 69 -8.52 -10.05 -15.16
C VAL A 69 -8.17 -8.74 -15.85
N GLY A 70 -7.53 -8.82 -16.99
CA GLY A 70 -7.32 -7.68 -17.89
C GLY A 70 -6.57 -6.50 -17.27
N ALA A 71 -7.15 -5.30 -17.31
CA ALA A 71 -6.51 -4.06 -16.86
C ALA A 71 -6.28 -4.01 -15.34
N LEU A 72 -7.13 -4.68 -14.56
CA LEU A 72 -6.96 -4.76 -13.09
C LEU A 72 -5.68 -5.52 -12.72
N LYS A 73 -5.40 -6.63 -13.41
CA LYS A 73 -4.16 -7.40 -13.20
C LYS A 73 -2.92 -6.53 -13.41
N LEU A 74 -2.86 -5.81 -14.54
CA LEU A 74 -1.73 -4.93 -14.85
C LEU A 74 -1.55 -3.81 -13.82
N ALA A 75 -2.67 -3.24 -13.34
CA ALA A 75 -2.64 -2.21 -12.32
C ALA A 75 -2.15 -2.75 -10.97
N LEU A 76 -2.55 -3.97 -10.60
CA LEU A 76 -2.09 -4.66 -9.38
C LEU A 76 -0.59 -4.95 -9.45
N GLU A 77 -0.11 -5.57 -10.52
CA GLU A 77 1.32 -5.86 -10.73
C GLU A 77 2.16 -4.57 -10.69
N THR A 78 1.65 -3.46 -11.24
CA THR A 78 2.32 -2.16 -11.21
C THR A 78 2.41 -1.59 -9.79
N HIS A 79 1.34 -1.73 -9.01
CA HIS A 79 1.31 -1.31 -7.60
C HIS A 79 2.26 -2.17 -6.75
N GLU A 80 2.23 -3.50 -6.90
CA GLU A 80 3.10 -4.44 -6.19
C GLU A 80 4.58 -4.17 -6.48
N GLY A 81 4.96 -4.00 -7.74
CA GLY A 81 6.32 -3.65 -8.11
C GLY A 81 6.78 -2.30 -7.53
N ALA A 82 5.87 -1.32 -7.44
CA ALA A 82 6.16 -0.05 -6.76
C ALA A 82 6.28 -0.22 -5.24
N ALA A 83 5.47 -1.09 -4.63
CA ALA A 83 5.54 -1.40 -3.20
C ALA A 83 6.84 -2.12 -2.84
N GLU A 84 7.26 -3.09 -3.65
CA GLU A 84 8.54 -3.78 -3.49
C GLU A 84 9.72 -2.81 -3.56
N LEU A 85 9.75 -1.93 -4.57
CA LEU A 85 10.77 -0.89 -4.68
C LEU A 85 10.79 0.01 -3.45
N THR A 86 9.62 0.38 -2.93
CA THR A 86 9.51 1.20 -1.72
C THR A 86 10.06 0.49 -0.49
N LEU A 87 9.79 -0.81 -0.35
CA LEU A 87 10.33 -1.63 0.74
C LEU A 87 11.86 -1.62 0.72
N TRP A 88 12.47 -1.84 -0.46
CA TRP A 88 13.92 -1.83 -0.61
C TRP A 88 14.53 -0.45 -0.34
N LEU A 89 13.95 0.62 -0.89
CA LEU A 89 14.47 1.98 -0.69
C LEU A 89 14.35 2.43 0.77
N ALA A 90 13.23 2.16 1.44
CA ALA A 90 13.05 2.46 2.85
C ALA A 90 14.02 1.64 3.72
N GLY A 91 14.21 0.35 3.41
CA GLY A 91 15.17 -0.52 4.09
C GLY A 91 16.60 -0.01 3.95
N VAL A 92 17.04 0.32 2.74
CA VAL A 92 18.38 0.86 2.47
C VAL A 92 18.57 2.20 3.17
N ALA A 93 17.57 3.10 3.15
CA ALA A 93 17.62 4.36 3.85
C ALA A 93 17.76 4.16 5.37
N ALA A 94 16.95 3.27 5.96
CA ALA A 94 17.01 2.95 7.40
C ALA A 94 18.37 2.35 7.80
N VAL A 95 18.85 1.35 7.06
CA VAL A 95 20.14 0.70 7.33
C VAL A 95 21.30 1.70 7.20
N SER A 96 21.31 2.52 6.15
CA SER A 96 22.32 3.55 5.97
C SER A 96 22.34 4.56 7.13
N ARG A 97 21.15 4.98 7.57
CA ARG A 97 21.01 5.92 8.67
C ARG A 97 21.46 5.31 10.01
N ILE A 98 21.10 4.06 10.28
CA ILE A 98 21.58 3.29 11.42
C ILE A 98 23.11 3.20 11.40
N ALA A 99 23.69 2.78 10.27
CA ALA A 99 25.12 2.63 10.14
C ALA A 99 25.87 3.94 10.41
N VAL A 100 25.38 5.06 9.88
CA VAL A 100 25.99 6.38 10.09
C VAL A 100 25.91 6.82 11.56
N VAL A 101 24.83 6.52 12.27
CA VAL A 101 24.68 6.78 13.70
C VAL A 101 25.66 5.91 14.52
N PHE A 102 25.67 4.59 14.29
CA PHE A 102 26.55 3.67 15.04
C PHE A 102 28.02 3.93 14.79
N LEU A 103 28.42 4.29 13.58
CA LEU A 103 29.79 4.64 13.25
C LEU A 103 30.19 6.04 13.73
N LYS A 104 29.28 6.79 14.35
CA LYS A 104 29.48 8.19 14.79
C LYS A 104 29.97 9.11 13.64
N LYS A 105 29.57 8.79 12.41
CA LYS A 105 29.98 9.50 11.19
C LYS A 105 28.83 10.35 10.60
N TYR A 106 27.88 10.78 11.43
CA TYR A 106 26.77 11.58 10.96
C TYR A 106 27.18 13.02 10.66
N SER A 107 28.05 13.18 9.67
CA SER A 107 28.55 14.48 9.20
C SER A 107 28.91 14.43 7.72
N GLY A 108 28.98 15.59 7.09
CA GLY A 108 29.46 15.75 5.71
C GLY A 108 28.74 14.84 4.70
N MET A 109 29.51 14.11 3.90
CA MET A 109 29.00 13.28 2.81
C MET A 109 28.08 12.14 3.29
N TYR A 110 28.38 11.50 4.41
CA TYR A 110 27.55 10.42 4.95
C TYR A 110 26.14 10.90 5.28
N LYS A 111 26.03 12.09 5.85
CA LYS A 111 24.74 12.73 6.12
C LYS A 111 23.98 13.04 4.84
N ALA A 112 24.67 13.56 3.82
CA ALA A 112 24.09 13.85 2.52
C ALA A 112 23.54 12.58 1.83
N VAL A 113 24.33 11.49 1.83
CA VAL A 113 23.90 10.20 1.25
C VAL A 113 22.68 9.65 1.97
N ALA A 114 22.70 9.62 3.30
CA ALA A 114 21.53 9.14 4.07
C ALA A 114 20.27 9.99 3.81
N TYR A 115 20.41 11.31 3.68
CA TYR A 115 19.32 12.22 3.34
C TYR A 115 18.75 11.96 1.93
N VAL A 116 19.62 11.77 0.94
CA VAL A 116 19.20 11.47 -0.45
C VAL A 116 18.50 10.12 -0.52
N LEU A 117 18.99 9.10 0.18
CA LEU A 117 18.32 7.80 0.25
C LEU A 117 16.94 7.92 0.90
N PHE A 118 16.82 8.73 1.95
CA PHE A 118 15.52 8.99 2.56
C PHE A 118 14.56 9.72 1.62
N LEU A 119 15.05 10.70 0.85
CA LEU A 119 14.27 11.36 -0.20
C LEU A 119 13.72 10.35 -1.21
N PHE A 120 14.56 9.45 -1.73
CA PHE A 120 14.11 8.43 -2.67
C PHE A 120 13.06 7.48 -2.07
N ALA A 121 13.19 7.12 -0.79
CA ALA A 121 12.17 6.33 -0.09
C ALA A 121 10.82 7.07 -0.03
N VAL A 122 10.81 8.36 0.27
CA VAL A 122 9.59 9.18 0.32
C VAL A 122 8.97 9.35 -1.07
N LEU A 123 9.78 9.60 -2.10
CA LEU A 123 9.27 9.69 -3.48
C LEU A 123 8.66 8.36 -3.94
N SER A 124 9.30 7.24 -3.59
CA SER A 124 8.78 5.91 -3.91
C SER A 124 7.47 5.61 -3.19
N VAL A 125 7.36 5.96 -1.91
CA VAL A 125 6.10 5.84 -1.15
C VAL A 125 4.97 6.64 -1.81
N GLY A 126 5.24 7.87 -2.26
CA GLY A 126 4.27 8.68 -2.98
C GLY A 126 3.81 8.02 -4.28
N ARG A 127 4.75 7.45 -5.05
CA ARG A 127 4.45 6.69 -6.27
C ARG A 127 3.59 5.45 -5.98
N THR A 128 3.93 4.67 -4.97
CA THR A 128 3.16 3.48 -4.57
C THR A 128 1.75 3.87 -4.15
N GLY A 129 1.61 4.94 -3.37
CA GLY A 129 0.30 5.48 -2.98
C GLY A 129 -0.54 5.94 -4.17
N PHE A 130 0.08 6.53 -5.20
CA PHE A 130 -0.60 6.90 -6.43
C PHE A 130 -1.18 5.68 -7.15
N TYR A 131 -0.40 4.62 -7.34
CA TYR A 131 -0.89 3.37 -7.97
C TYR A 131 -1.93 2.66 -7.11
N GLY A 132 -1.79 2.68 -5.78
CA GLY A 132 -2.83 2.17 -4.88
C GLY A 132 -4.15 2.94 -4.99
N GLY A 133 -4.07 4.26 -5.16
CA GLY A 133 -5.22 5.10 -5.47
C GLY A 133 -5.88 4.73 -6.81
N GLU A 134 -5.09 4.46 -7.86
CA GLU A 134 -5.63 4.02 -9.16
C GLU A 134 -6.38 2.68 -9.05
N LEU A 135 -5.88 1.73 -8.28
CA LEU A 135 -6.56 0.45 -8.03
C LEU A 135 -7.97 0.67 -7.45
N VAL A 136 -8.11 1.55 -6.47
CA VAL A 136 -9.41 1.83 -5.84
C VAL A 136 -10.31 2.66 -6.76
N TYR A 137 -9.82 3.79 -7.29
CA TYR A 137 -10.66 4.76 -8.00
C TYR A 137 -10.97 4.38 -9.44
N LYS A 138 -10.06 3.68 -10.14
CA LYS A 138 -10.27 3.27 -11.54
C LYS A 138 -10.79 1.85 -11.68
N HIS A 139 -10.41 0.97 -10.76
CA HIS A 139 -10.71 -0.45 -10.86
C HIS A 139 -11.62 -0.98 -9.74
N ALA A 140 -12.06 -0.11 -8.81
CA ALA A 140 -12.89 -0.46 -7.65
C ALA A 140 -12.33 -1.66 -6.83
N ALA A 141 -11.00 -1.82 -6.81
CA ALA A 141 -10.36 -2.91 -6.09
C ALA A 141 -10.68 -2.84 -4.59
N GLY A 142 -11.23 -3.92 -4.04
CA GLY A 142 -11.63 -4.00 -2.64
C GLY A 142 -12.90 -3.22 -2.27
N VAL A 143 -13.62 -2.62 -3.24
CA VAL A 143 -14.88 -1.92 -3.00
C VAL A 143 -16.02 -2.93 -3.06
N GLN A 144 -16.71 -3.14 -1.93
CA GLN A 144 -17.95 -3.90 -1.84
C GLN A 144 -19.11 -2.91 -1.87
N LEU A 145 -19.86 -2.89 -2.98
CA LEU A 145 -21.05 -2.06 -3.11
C LEU A 145 -22.26 -2.87 -2.63
N ASP A 146 -22.72 -2.63 -1.43
CA ASP A 146 -24.06 -3.05 -1.02
C ASP A 146 -25.06 -1.98 -1.52
N LEU A 147 -25.62 -2.23 -2.70
CA LEU A 147 -26.59 -1.32 -3.32
C LEU A 147 -28.01 -1.47 -2.72
N GLY A 148 -28.18 -2.26 -1.66
CA GLY A 148 -29.46 -2.47 -1.01
C GLY A 148 -30.50 -3.21 -1.87
N PHE A 149 -30.14 -3.64 -3.07
CA PHE A 149 -30.95 -4.54 -3.88
C PHE A 149 -30.75 -5.94 -3.31
N GLY A 150 -31.61 -6.32 -2.35
CA GLY A 150 -31.61 -7.67 -1.82
C GLY A 150 -31.51 -8.67 -3.00
N SER A 151 -30.72 -9.71 -2.80
CA SER A 151 -30.58 -10.81 -3.75
C SER A 151 -31.95 -11.13 -4.36
N ILE A 152 -32.12 -10.84 -5.67
CA ILE A 152 -33.28 -11.32 -6.41
C ILE A 152 -33.20 -12.84 -6.29
N PRO A 153 -34.17 -13.53 -5.66
CA PRO A 153 -34.16 -14.97 -5.66
C PRO A 153 -34.21 -15.41 -7.12
N SER A 154 -33.21 -16.15 -7.55
CA SER A 154 -33.25 -16.83 -8.83
C SER A 154 -34.27 -17.96 -8.74
N ASP A 155 -35.55 -17.59 -8.75
CA ASP A 155 -36.64 -18.53 -8.95
C ASP A 155 -36.66 -18.88 -10.46
N SER A 156 -35.83 -19.80 -10.83
CA SER A 156 -35.92 -20.51 -12.13
C SER A 156 -37.03 -21.53 -12.02
N THR A 157 -38.28 -21.06 -11.97
CA THR A 157 -39.42 -21.92 -12.24
C THR A 157 -39.42 -22.20 -13.73
N THR A 158 -38.83 -23.30 -14.13
CA THR A 158 -39.04 -23.95 -15.40
C THR A 158 -40.50 -24.29 -15.52
N THR A 159 -41.25 -23.49 -16.27
CA THR A 159 -42.60 -23.85 -16.70
C THR A 159 -42.46 -24.98 -17.71
N GLU A 160 -42.59 -26.21 -17.21
CA GLU A 160 -42.84 -27.36 -18.12
C GLU A 160 -44.16 -27.11 -18.79
N THR A 161 -44.12 -26.91 -20.08
CA THR A 161 -45.28 -26.88 -20.99
C THR A 161 -45.82 -28.30 -21.10
N GLU A 162 -46.89 -28.59 -20.36
CA GLU A 162 -47.69 -29.79 -20.63
C GLU A 162 -48.26 -29.69 -22.06
N SER A 163 -47.83 -30.59 -22.93
CA SER A 163 -48.41 -30.80 -24.22
C SER A 163 -49.74 -31.51 -24.04
N GLU A 164 -50.84 -30.80 -24.28
CA GLU A 164 -52.16 -31.41 -24.48
C GLU A 164 -52.09 -32.37 -25.67
N LYS A 165 -52.39 -33.63 -25.40
CA LYS A 165 -52.77 -34.59 -26.40
C LYS A 165 -54.21 -34.37 -26.75
N GLU A 166 -54.49 -33.88 -27.95
CA GLU A 166 -55.79 -34.06 -28.58
C GLU A 166 -55.91 -35.51 -29.04
N ASP A 167 -56.82 -36.24 -28.39
CA ASP A 167 -57.40 -37.46 -28.93
C ASP A 167 -58.57 -37.08 -29.81
N ASN A 168 -58.48 -37.38 -31.13
CA ASN A 168 -59.58 -37.42 -32.07
C ASN A 168 -60.19 -38.82 -32.03
N ASP A 169 -61.51 -38.87 -31.85
CA ASP A 169 -62.46 -39.79 -32.42
C ASP A 169 -63.60 -39.01 -33.03
#